data_f3cc6d7f8db1cfca3712470c502652de
#
_entry.id   f3cc6d7f8db1cfca3712470c502652de
#
_cell.length_a   1.000
_cell.length_b   1.000
_cell.length_c   1.000
_cell.angle_alpha   90.00
_cell.angle_beta   90.00
_cell.angle_gamma   90.00
#
_symmetry.space_group_name_H-M   'P 1'
#
loop_
_entity.id
_entity.type
_entity.pdbx_description
1 polymer ?
#
loop_
_entity_poly.entity_id
_entity_poly.type
_entity_poly.pdbx_seq_one_letter_code
_entity_poly.pdbx_strand_id
1 'polypeptide(L)'
;YSDGILPIDTYKSDVDEITQVGLTHDWESLRTSIMEHGLRHSTLSAQMPSESSSVVSNATNGIEPPRDYLSIKKSKKGPLKQVVPSYGSLKNNYTLLWDMKSNDGYIKVVAVMQKFFDQAISGNWSYNPKNYEDNEVPISVMAQDLLTTYKYGWKTSYYQNTYDMKSDEPDDV
;
A
#
# COMPACT_ATOMS: atom_id res chain seq x y z
N TYR A 1 -7.66 5.98 22.97
CA TYR A 1 -9.03 6.40 22.64
C TYR A 1 -9.80 6.92 23.87
N SER A 2 -9.66 6.31 25.03
CA SER A 2 -10.36 6.75 26.26
C SER A 2 -10.05 8.21 26.62
N ASP A 3 -8.89 8.71 26.26
CA ASP A 3 -8.48 10.10 26.48
C ASP A 3 -8.88 11.02 25.32
N GLY A 4 -9.75 10.56 24.43
CA GLY A 4 -10.19 11.30 23.26
C GLY A 4 -9.15 11.42 22.14
N ILE A 5 -8.06 10.65 22.18
CA ILE A 5 -7.04 10.67 21.13
C ILE A 5 -7.44 9.73 19.99
N LEU A 6 -7.63 10.27 18.81
CA LEU A 6 -7.99 9.55 17.60
C LEU A 6 -6.79 9.48 16.63
N PRO A 7 -6.79 8.60 15.63
CA PRO A 7 -5.70 8.52 14.63
C PRO A 7 -5.40 9.85 13.95
N ILE A 8 -6.43 10.65 13.71
CA ILE A 8 -6.34 11.99 13.10
C ILE A 8 -5.62 13.03 13.97
N ASP A 9 -5.34 12.73 15.23
CA ASP A 9 -4.61 13.63 16.15
C ASP A 9 -3.11 13.32 16.19
N THR A 10 -2.70 12.13 15.78
CA THR A 10 -1.34 11.60 15.97
C THR A 10 -0.59 11.31 14.68
N TYR A 11 -1.18 11.63 13.55
CA TYR A 11 -0.51 11.46 12.27
C TYR A 11 0.60 12.51 12.04
N LYS A 12 1.46 12.25 11.09
CA LYS A 12 2.53 13.18 10.70
C LYS A 12 1.93 14.32 9.85
N SER A 13 1.92 15.54 10.36
CA SER A 13 1.27 16.69 9.70
C SER A 13 1.87 17.06 8.35
N ASP A 14 3.12 16.70 8.08
CA ASP A 14 3.75 16.87 6.76
C ASP A 14 2.93 16.23 5.62
N VAL A 15 2.11 15.23 5.91
CA VAL A 15 1.24 14.61 4.90
C VAL A 15 0.18 15.56 4.34
N ASP A 16 -0.16 16.61 5.06
CA ASP A 16 -1.12 17.62 4.60
C ASP A 16 -0.55 18.51 3.46
N GLU A 17 0.77 18.45 3.21
CA GLU A 17 1.38 19.02 2.00
C GLU A 17 0.92 18.28 0.72
N ILE A 18 0.55 16.99 0.84
CA ILE A 18 0.13 16.16 -0.30
C ILE A 18 -1.33 16.43 -0.66
N THR A 19 -2.18 16.60 0.36
CA THR A 19 -3.61 16.80 0.18
C THR A 19 -4.18 17.64 1.31
N GLN A 20 -5.03 18.58 0.94
CA GLN A 20 -5.76 19.46 1.88
C GLN A 20 -7.26 19.11 1.92
N VAL A 21 -7.63 17.91 1.51
CA VAL A 21 -9.03 17.45 1.55
C VAL A 21 -9.50 17.42 3.00
N GLY A 22 -10.57 18.16 3.28
CA GLY A 22 -11.19 18.22 4.60
C GLY A 22 -11.75 16.86 5.03
N LEU A 23 -11.86 16.68 6.34
CA LEU A 23 -12.50 15.50 6.92
C LEU A 23 -14.01 15.53 6.63
N THR A 24 -14.58 14.41 6.16
CA THR A 24 -16.00 14.31 5.80
C THR A 24 -16.88 13.80 6.93
N HIS A 25 -16.30 13.18 7.95
CA HIS A 25 -17.00 12.70 9.11
C HIS A 25 -16.89 13.66 10.30
N ASP A 26 -17.90 13.68 11.15
CA ASP A 26 -17.90 14.43 12.40
C ASP A 26 -17.07 13.69 13.45
N TRP A 27 -15.76 13.90 13.40
CA TRP A 27 -14.80 13.28 14.30
C TRP A 27 -14.93 13.80 15.74
N GLU A 28 -15.40 15.03 15.93
CA GLU A 28 -15.55 15.61 17.28
C GLU A 28 -16.74 15.04 18.03
N SER A 29 -17.87 14.80 17.37
CA SER A 29 -18.98 14.06 17.94
C SER A 29 -18.59 12.63 18.31
N LEU A 30 -17.79 11.96 17.45
CA LEU A 30 -17.24 10.64 17.76
C LEU A 30 -16.31 10.68 18.98
N ARG A 31 -15.41 11.64 19.05
CA ARG A 31 -14.51 11.86 20.19
C ARG A 31 -15.27 12.01 21.49
N THR A 32 -16.27 12.88 21.49
CA THR A 32 -17.12 13.14 22.65
C THR A 32 -17.82 11.86 23.12
N SER A 33 -18.40 11.12 22.19
CA SER A 33 -19.08 9.84 22.48
C SER A 33 -18.13 8.80 23.08
N ILE A 34 -16.90 8.70 22.55
CA ILE A 34 -15.88 7.78 23.09
C ILE A 34 -15.46 8.17 24.51
N MET A 35 -15.29 9.46 24.78
CA MET A 35 -14.93 9.93 26.12
C MET A 35 -16.03 9.71 27.13
N GLU A 36 -17.28 9.82 26.71
CA GLU A 36 -18.46 9.61 27.60
C GLU A 36 -18.76 8.13 27.87
N HIS A 37 -18.69 7.30 26.80
CA HIS A 37 -19.15 5.91 26.87
C HIS A 37 -18.00 4.89 26.86
N GLY A 38 -16.79 5.35 26.57
CA GLY A 38 -15.62 4.50 26.41
C GLY A 38 -15.59 3.77 25.05
N LEU A 39 -14.54 3.01 24.85
CA LEU A 39 -14.35 2.14 23.69
C LEU A 39 -13.84 0.78 24.15
N ARG A 40 -14.44 -0.29 23.66
CA ARG A 40 -14.08 -1.66 24.06
C ARG A 40 -12.68 -2.07 23.57
N HIS A 41 -12.24 -1.53 22.44
CA HIS A 41 -11.01 -1.93 21.77
C HIS A 41 -9.93 -0.85 21.93
N SER A 42 -8.70 -1.28 22.19
CA SER A 42 -7.54 -0.37 22.27
C SER A 42 -7.00 0.01 20.89
N THR A 43 -7.25 -0.82 19.89
CA THR A 43 -6.83 -0.62 18.49
C THR A 43 -7.94 -1.08 17.56
N LEU A 44 -8.17 -0.38 16.45
CA LEU A 44 -9.31 -0.61 15.58
C LEU A 44 -8.93 -1.00 14.15
N SER A 45 -7.87 -0.45 13.62
CA SER A 45 -7.56 -0.57 12.19
C SER A 45 -6.08 -0.84 11.91
N ALA A 46 -5.85 -1.78 11.02
CA ALA A 46 -4.55 -2.09 10.44
C ALA A 46 -4.74 -2.52 8.99
N GLN A 47 -3.77 -2.27 8.14
CA GLN A 47 -3.76 -2.78 6.78
C GLN A 47 -2.63 -3.79 6.63
N MET A 48 -2.99 -5.04 6.46
CA MET A 48 -2.05 -6.14 6.24
C MET A 48 -2.04 -6.55 4.75
N PRO A 49 -1.07 -7.36 4.31
CA PRO A 49 -1.18 -8.08 3.05
C PRO A 49 -2.42 -8.99 3.04
N SER A 50 -3.27 -8.86 2.02
CA SER A 50 -4.60 -9.51 1.98
C SER A 50 -4.63 -10.67 0.99
N GLU A 51 -3.67 -11.59 1.08
CA GLU A 51 -3.40 -12.57 0.05
C GLU A 51 -4.57 -13.52 -0.24
N SER A 52 -5.15 -14.12 0.78
CA SER A 52 -6.27 -15.06 0.61
C SER A 52 -7.61 -14.34 0.47
N SER A 53 -7.85 -13.31 1.24
CA SER A 53 -9.11 -12.55 1.19
C SER A 53 -9.28 -11.79 -0.13
N SER A 54 -8.18 -11.32 -0.74
CA SER A 54 -8.24 -10.69 -2.07
C SER A 54 -8.71 -11.64 -3.16
N VAL A 55 -8.37 -12.92 -3.06
CA VAL A 55 -8.85 -13.94 -3.98
C VAL A 55 -10.35 -14.15 -3.86
N VAL A 56 -10.86 -14.24 -2.63
CA VAL A 56 -12.29 -14.42 -2.36
C VAL A 56 -13.12 -13.23 -2.83
N SER A 57 -12.61 -12.01 -2.60
CA SER A 57 -13.31 -10.78 -2.96
C SER A 57 -13.07 -10.33 -4.42
N ASN A 58 -12.27 -11.07 -5.19
CA ASN A 58 -11.82 -10.66 -6.53
C ASN A 58 -11.21 -9.25 -6.55
N ALA A 59 -10.32 -8.98 -5.60
CA ALA A 59 -9.59 -7.73 -5.45
C ALA A 59 -8.09 -7.95 -5.65
N THR A 60 -7.33 -6.87 -5.73
CA THR A 60 -5.87 -6.93 -5.73
C THR A 60 -5.32 -7.25 -4.34
N ASN A 61 -4.11 -7.80 -4.25
CA ASN A 61 -3.49 -8.12 -2.97
C ASN A 61 -3.03 -6.86 -2.22
N GLY A 62 -3.62 -6.61 -1.06
CA GLY A 62 -3.24 -5.48 -0.21
C GLY A 62 -3.43 -4.13 -0.89
N ILE A 63 -2.56 -3.18 -0.55
CA ILE A 63 -2.59 -1.80 -1.05
C ILE A 63 -1.74 -1.59 -2.32
N GLU A 64 -1.12 -2.64 -2.83
CA GLU A 64 -0.18 -2.57 -3.95
C GLU A 64 -0.88 -2.60 -5.30
N PRO A 65 -0.29 -1.99 -6.34
CA PRO A 65 -0.68 -2.25 -7.72
C PRO A 65 -0.53 -3.74 -8.07
N PRO A 66 -1.36 -4.28 -8.97
CA PRO A 66 -1.22 -5.66 -9.41
C PRO A 66 0.13 -5.85 -10.14
N ARG A 67 0.74 -7.01 -9.96
CA ARG A 67 2.01 -7.34 -10.62
C ARG A 67 1.83 -7.64 -12.10
N ASP A 68 0.67 -8.21 -12.44
CA ASP A 68 0.27 -8.56 -13.80
C ASP A 68 -1.26 -8.53 -13.88
N TYR A 69 -1.81 -8.52 -15.08
CA TYR A 69 -3.25 -8.63 -15.34
C TYR A 69 -3.83 -9.99 -14.96
N LEU A 70 -3.01 -11.05 -15.04
CA LEU A 70 -3.35 -12.42 -14.66
C LEU A 70 -2.34 -12.93 -13.64
N SER A 71 -2.78 -13.21 -12.43
CA SER A 71 -1.97 -13.89 -11.43
C SER A 71 -2.36 -15.36 -11.30
N ILE A 72 -1.37 -16.23 -11.13
CA ILE A 72 -1.57 -17.67 -10.94
C ILE A 72 -1.01 -18.05 -9.59
N LYS A 73 -1.90 -18.44 -8.67
CA LYS A 73 -1.52 -18.94 -7.35
C LYS A 73 -1.57 -20.46 -7.36
N LYS A 74 -0.45 -21.08 -7.01
CA LYS A 74 -0.39 -22.54 -6.84
C LYS A 74 -0.94 -22.90 -5.46
N SER A 75 -1.89 -23.81 -5.41
CA SER A 75 -2.42 -24.38 -4.16
C SER A 75 -2.33 -25.90 -4.19
N LYS A 76 -2.53 -26.55 -3.03
CA LYS A 76 -2.61 -28.02 -2.94
C LYS A 76 -3.74 -28.62 -3.79
N LYS A 77 -4.76 -27.82 -4.13
CA LYS A 77 -5.92 -28.22 -4.94
C LYS A 77 -5.76 -27.89 -6.43
N GLY A 78 -4.62 -27.34 -6.84
CA GLY A 78 -4.32 -26.95 -8.21
C GLY A 78 -4.07 -25.43 -8.35
N PRO A 79 -3.76 -24.96 -9.57
CA PRO A 79 -3.54 -23.54 -9.84
C PRO A 79 -4.85 -22.76 -9.81
N LEU A 80 -4.84 -21.64 -9.10
CA LEU A 80 -5.93 -20.68 -9.10
C LEU A 80 -5.52 -19.49 -9.97
N LYS A 81 -6.30 -19.22 -11.01
CA LYS A 81 -6.11 -18.06 -11.88
C LYS A 81 -7.00 -16.92 -11.41
N GLN A 82 -6.40 -15.74 -11.25
CA GLN A 82 -7.10 -14.52 -10.86
C GLN A 82 -6.77 -13.42 -11.86
N VAL A 83 -7.78 -12.86 -12.48
CA VAL A 83 -7.67 -11.70 -13.37
C VAL A 83 -7.97 -10.44 -12.57
N VAL A 84 -7.26 -9.34 -12.84
CA VAL A 84 -7.53 -8.05 -12.19
C VAL A 84 -9.00 -7.65 -12.34
N PRO A 85 -9.60 -6.97 -11.34
CA PRO A 85 -11.00 -6.56 -11.38
C PRO A 85 -11.32 -5.75 -12.64
N SER A 86 -12.48 -6.01 -13.21
CA SER A 86 -13.00 -5.29 -14.39
C SER A 86 -12.03 -5.22 -15.59
N TYR A 87 -11.22 -6.26 -15.78
CA TYR A 87 -10.21 -6.33 -16.84
C TYR A 87 -10.73 -5.90 -18.21
N GLY A 88 -11.93 -6.36 -18.62
CA GLY A 88 -12.50 -6.07 -19.94
C GLY A 88 -12.71 -4.57 -20.20
N SER A 89 -13.01 -3.79 -19.16
CA SER A 89 -13.30 -2.35 -19.28
C SER A 89 -12.17 -1.46 -18.79
N LEU A 90 -11.36 -1.92 -17.83
CA LEU A 90 -10.40 -1.09 -17.12
C LEU A 90 -8.93 -1.45 -17.36
N LYS A 91 -8.61 -2.43 -18.20
CA LYS A 91 -7.22 -2.88 -18.36
C LYS A 91 -6.25 -1.75 -18.74
N ASN A 92 -6.69 -0.79 -19.55
CA ASN A 92 -5.87 0.34 -19.97
C ASN A 92 -5.71 1.44 -18.89
N ASN A 93 -6.42 1.32 -17.78
CA ASN A 93 -6.35 2.23 -16.65
C ASN A 93 -5.47 1.69 -15.51
N TYR A 94 -5.03 0.43 -15.59
CA TYR A 94 -4.11 -0.14 -14.63
C TYR A 94 -2.67 0.34 -14.90
N THR A 95 -1.99 0.72 -13.83
CA THR A 95 -0.53 0.76 -13.80
C THR A 95 -0.07 -0.48 -13.05
N LEU A 96 0.66 -1.35 -13.71
CA LEU A 96 1.21 -2.53 -13.06
C LEU A 96 2.38 -2.16 -12.15
N LEU A 97 2.64 -2.99 -11.15
CA LEU A 97 3.68 -2.74 -10.15
C LEU A 97 5.04 -2.46 -10.78
N TRP A 98 5.41 -3.24 -11.79
CA TRP A 98 6.71 -3.16 -12.45
C TRP A 98 6.81 -2.07 -13.52
N ASP A 99 5.67 -1.45 -13.87
CA ASP A 99 5.62 -0.29 -14.77
C ASP A 99 5.75 1.04 -14.02
N MET A 100 5.68 1.02 -12.70
CA MET A 100 5.93 2.20 -11.87
C MET A 100 7.37 2.69 -12.05
N LYS A 101 7.53 3.99 -12.30
CA LYS A 101 8.86 4.62 -12.46
C LYS A 101 9.53 4.97 -11.13
N SER A 102 8.76 5.10 -10.06
CA SER A 102 9.24 5.37 -8.70
C SER A 102 8.20 4.95 -7.67
N ASN A 103 8.61 4.82 -6.41
CA ASN A 103 7.70 4.59 -5.30
C ASN A 103 7.06 5.87 -4.75
N ASP A 104 7.45 7.05 -5.20
CA ASP A 104 7.04 8.33 -4.60
C ASP A 104 5.52 8.48 -4.52
N GLY A 105 4.80 8.26 -5.63
CA GLY A 105 3.34 8.33 -5.65
C GLY A 105 2.68 7.30 -4.75
N TYR A 106 3.20 6.08 -4.73
CA TYR A 106 2.73 5.01 -3.86
C TYR A 106 2.94 5.35 -2.37
N ILE A 107 4.13 5.82 -1.98
CA ILE A 107 4.45 6.25 -0.62
C ILE A 107 3.48 7.34 -0.16
N LYS A 108 3.23 8.34 -1.01
CA LYS A 108 2.31 9.44 -0.72
C LYS A 108 0.88 8.98 -0.51
N VAL A 109 0.36 8.09 -1.34
CA VAL A 109 -0.99 7.51 -1.19
C VAL A 109 -1.09 6.75 0.13
N VAL A 110 -0.11 5.89 0.43
CA VAL A 110 -0.10 5.11 1.69
C VAL A 110 -0.01 6.03 2.91
N ALA A 111 0.81 7.09 2.83
CA ALA A 111 0.94 8.06 3.91
C ALA A 111 -0.37 8.81 4.19
N VAL A 112 -1.09 9.22 3.15
CA VAL A 112 -2.42 9.84 3.31
C VAL A 112 -3.42 8.87 3.97
N MET A 113 -3.42 7.60 3.58
CA MET A 113 -4.26 6.60 4.21
C MET A 113 -3.86 6.34 5.66
N GLN A 114 -2.55 6.35 5.97
CA GLN A 114 -2.01 6.13 7.31
C GLN A 114 -2.55 7.13 8.34
N LYS A 115 -2.95 8.33 7.91
CA LYS A 115 -3.61 9.35 8.75
C LYS A 115 -4.83 8.80 9.51
N PHE A 116 -5.53 7.83 8.92
CA PHE A 116 -6.78 7.28 9.44
C PHE A 116 -6.64 5.91 10.10
N PHE A 117 -5.43 5.35 10.10
CA PHE A 117 -5.13 4.06 10.71
C PHE A 117 -4.36 4.25 12.01
N ASP A 118 -4.83 3.62 13.08
CA ASP A 118 -4.13 3.62 14.36
C ASP A 118 -2.91 2.69 14.35
N GLN A 119 -2.99 1.56 13.66
CA GLN A 119 -1.86 0.69 13.44
C GLN A 119 -1.15 0.99 12.11
N ALA A 120 -0.12 0.21 11.79
CA ALA A 120 0.62 0.39 10.55
C ALA A 120 -0.15 -0.12 9.32
N ILE A 121 0.12 0.51 8.18
CA ILE A 121 -0.17 -0.01 6.87
C ILE A 121 1.09 -0.74 6.38
N SER A 122 1.00 -2.06 6.22
CA SER A 122 2.08 -2.88 5.67
C SER A 122 2.08 -2.77 4.14
N GLY A 123 3.05 -2.07 3.61
CA GLY A 123 3.25 -1.96 2.17
C GLY A 123 4.70 -2.19 1.80
N ASN A 124 4.97 -2.40 0.53
CA ASN A 124 6.29 -2.75 0.04
C ASN A 124 6.80 -1.69 -0.91
N TRP A 125 8.11 -1.43 -0.87
CA TRP A 125 8.77 -0.73 -1.97
C TRP A 125 9.06 -1.72 -3.09
N SER A 126 8.94 -1.26 -4.33
CA SER A 126 9.16 -2.10 -5.50
C SER A 126 10.05 -1.39 -6.50
N TYR A 127 11.10 -2.05 -6.92
CA TYR A 127 12.10 -1.52 -7.83
C TYR A 127 12.20 -2.39 -9.07
N ASN A 128 12.07 -1.76 -10.23
CA ASN A 128 12.39 -2.40 -11.50
C ASN A 128 13.76 -1.89 -11.97
N PRO A 129 14.80 -2.72 -11.93
CA PRO A 129 16.14 -2.32 -12.34
C PRO A 129 16.21 -1.75 -13.76
N LYS A 130 15.34 -2.21 -14.66
CA LYS A 130 15.25 -1.71 -16.04
C LYS A 130 14.94 -0.20 -16.15
N ASN A 131 14.50 0.43 -15.06
CA ASN A 131 14.27 1.87 -15.02
C ASN A 131 15.53 2.70 -14.73
N TYR A 132 16.67 2.04 -14.49
CA TYR A 132 17.91 2.67 -14.06
C TYR A 132 19.06 2.30 -15.01
N GLU A 133 20.11 3.13 -15.01
CA GLU A 133 21.32 2.88 -15.75
C GLU A 133 21.98 1.58 -15.29
N ASP A 134 22.56 0.85 -16.22
CA ASP A 134 23.18 -0.47 -15.99
C ASP A 134 22.27 -1.52 -15.31
N ASN A 135 20.96 -1.28 -15.28
CA ASN A 135 19.99 -2.09 -14.54
C ASN A 135 20.33 -2.22 -13.05
N GLU A 136 20.91 -1.21 -12.47
CA GLU A 136 21.23 -1.14 -11.05
C GLU A 136 20.41 -0.06 -10.34
N VAL A 137 19.72 -0.43 -9.25
CA VAL A 137 18.95 0.52 -8.46
C VAL A 137 19.90 1.34 -7.58
N PRO A 138 20.01 2.67 -7.80
CA PRO A 138 20.90 3.49 -6.97
C PRO A 138 20.49 3.51 -5.51
N ILE A 139 21.46 3.38 -4.61
CA ILE A 139 21.19 3.45 -3.17
C ILE A 139 20.57 4.81 -2.75
N SER A 140 20.87 5.87 -3.49
CA SER A 140 20.26 7.19 -3.26
C SER A 140 18.75 7.20 -3.49
N VAL A 141 18.23 6.40 -4.42
CA VAL A 141 16.79 6.23 -4.66
C VAL A 141 16.15 5.55 -3.46
N MET A 142 16.74 4.47 -2.98
CA MET A 142 16.24 3.75 -1.79
C MET A 142 16.28 4.63 -0.53
N ALA A 143 17.36 5.40 -0.36
CA ALA A 143 17.48 6.36 0.73
C ALA A 143 16.42 7.46 0.64
N GLN A 144 16.15 7.96 -0.57
CA GLN A 144 15.10 8.98 -0.78
C GLN A 144 13.71 8.41 -0.46
N ASP A 145 13.40 7.19 -0.87
CA ASP A 145 12.14 6.53 -0.54
C ASP A 145 11.97 6.36 0.98
N LEU A 146 13.04 5.99 1.69
CA LEU A 146 13.03 5.91 3.16
C LEU A 146 12.75 7.27 3.81
N LEU A 147 13.45 8.32 3.36
CA LEU A 147 13.25 9.68 3.88
C LEU A 147 11.84 10.19 3.58
N THR A 148 11.31 9.93 2.40
CA THR A 148 9.95 10.31 2.01
C THR A 148 8.91 9.58 2.86
N THR A 149 9.10 8.27 3.07
CA THR A 149 8.27 7.44 3.95
C THR A 149 8.25 8.01 5.38
N TYR A 150 9.41 8.35 5.92
CA TYR A 150 9.53 8.94 7.24
C TYR A 150 8.91 10.35 7.31
N LYS A 151 9.18 11.20 6.31
CA LYS A 151 8.64 12.56 6.23
C LYS A 151 7.12 12.55 6.34
N TYR A 152 6.46 11.73 5.56
CA TYR A 152 4.99 11.71 5.49
C TYR A 152 4.30 10.75 6.46
N GLY A 153 5.07 10.03 7.28
CA GLY A 153 4.54 9.27 8.41
C GLY A 153 3.89 7.93 8.06
N TRP A 154 4.24 7.33 6.93
CA TRP A 154 3.91 5.93 6.71
C TRP A 154 4.76 5.07 7.66
N LYS A 155 4.08 4.31 8.55
CA LYS A 155 4.72 3.68 9.72
C LYS A 155 5.56 2.44 9.38
N THR A 156 5.24 1.69 8.33
CA THR A 156 5.90 0.40 8.06
C THR A 156 6.05 0.12 6.58
N SER A 157 7.26 0.28 6.05
CA SER A 157 7.69 -0.39 4.82
C SER A 157 8.08 -1.83 5.19
N TYR A 158 7.45 -2.83 4.57
CA TYR A 158 7.54 -4.23 5.00
C TYR A 158 8.61 -5.00 4.22
N TYR A 159 8.52 -5.00 2.89
CA TYR A 159 9.52 -5.60 2.02
C TYR A 159 10.05 -4.61 0.99
N GLN A 160 11.24 -4.90 0.48
CA GLN A 160 11.78 -4.34 -0.73
C GLN A 160 11.75 -5.41 -1.82
N ASN A 161 10.92 -5.21 -2.83
CA ASN A 161 10.81 -6.11 -3.96
C ASN A 161 11.66 -5.59 -5.12
N THR A 162 12.38 -6.48 -5.77
CA THR A 162 13.10 -6.16 -7.01
C THR A 162 12.56 -7.06 -8.11
N TYR A 163 12.32 -6.47 -9.30
CA TYR A 163 11.92 -7.23 -10.47
C TYR A 163 13.01 -8.21 -10.86
N ASP A 164 12.64 -9.48 -11.03
CA ASP A 164 13.56 -10.52 -11.47
C ASP A 164 13.66 -10.51 -13.01
N MET A 165 14.76 -9.97 -13.52
CA MET A 165 15.01 -9.89 -14.96
C MET A 165 15.22 -11.26 -15.61
N LYS A 166 15.64 -12.28 -14.84
CA LYS A 166 15.84 -13.63 -15.36
C LYS A 166 14.53 -14.34 -15.71
N SER A 167 13.41 -13.89 -15.15
CA SER A 167 12.11 -14.42 -15.51
C SER A 167 11.65 -14.08 -16.93
N ASP A 168 12.34 -13.16 -17.61
CA ASP A 168 12.05 -12.77 -18.99
C ASP A 168 12.92 -13.52 -20.01
N GLU A 169 13.96 -14.25 -19.56
CA GLU A 169 14.72 -15.12 -20.45
C GLU A 169 13.84 -16.32 -20.83
N PRO A 170 13.69 -16.62 -22.13
CA PRO A 170 12.99 -17.83 -22.54
C PRO A 170 13.73 -19.03 -21.93
N ASP A 171 12.96 -19.93 -21.29
CA ASP A 171 13.51 -21.21 -20.84
C ASP A 171 14.24 -21.82 -22.02
N ASP A 172 15.57 -21.97 -21.91
CA ASP A 172 16.36 -22.73 -22.87
C ASP A 172 15.84 -24.18 -22.88
N VAL A 173 15.08 -24.49 -23.93
CA VAL A 173 14.51 -25.81 -24.20
C VAL A 173 15.59 -26.74 -24.77
#